data_1eef0586bae024d74d0ae5337fdef4fc
#
_entry.id   1eef0586bae024d74d0ae5337fdef4fc
#
_cell.length_a   1.000
_cell.length_b   1.000
_cell.length_c   1.000
_cell.angle_alpha   90.00
_cell.angle_beta   90.00
_cell.angle_gamma   90.00
#
_symmetry.space_group_name_H-M   'P 1'
#
loop_
_entity.id
_entity.type
_entity.pdbx_description
1 polymer ?
#
loop_
_entity_poly.entity_id
_entity_poly.type
_entity_poly.pdbx_seq_one_letter_code
_entity_poly.pdbx_strand_id
1 'polypeptide(L)'
;MERSKKETFGDNLLIGYGNWSRDTQMKNFMPTMGKGLRKLIHKKYDTITVNECMTSKNCCDCLSTLENYKDIKGKKVHRLLVCKGVECVRSQNKKAVFKTRDLNSAINILNLTKKWIEKKERPEEFKSKYRSSPSESEDKVEP
;
A
#
# COMPACT_ATOMS: atom_id res chain seq x y z
N MET A 1 -11.99 3.68 -22.63
CA MET A 1 -11.38 3.21 -21.38
C MET A 1 -12.30 3.36 -20.16
N GLU A 2 -13.29 4.24 -20.16
CA GLU A 2 -14.24 4.42 -19.04
C GLU A 2 -15.32 3.33 -18.92
N ARG A 3 -15.79 2.77 -20.03
CA ARG A 3 -16.82 1.71 -20.01
C ARG A 3 -16.40 0.43 -19.26
N SER A 4 -15.16 0.01 -19.43
CA SER A 4 -14.64 -1.25 -18.83
C SER A 4 -14.61 -1.27 -17.30
N LYS A 5 -14.46 -0.10 -16.63
CA LYS A 5 -14.39 -0.05 -15.16
C LYS A 5 -15.74 -0.11 -14.47
N LYS A 6 -16.77 0.52 -15.03
CA LYS A 6 -18.14 0.43 -14.52
C LYS A 6 -18.71 -0.99 -14.68
N GLU A 7 -18.41 -1.65 -15.79
CA GLU A 7 -18.82 -3.04 -16.03
C GLU A 7 -18.17 -4.02 -15.04
N THR A 8 -16.91 -3.75 -14.62
CA THR A 8 -16.17 -4.68 -13.76
C THR A 8 -16.43 -4.46 -12.26
N PHE A 9 -16.67 -3.22 -11.82
CA PHE A 9 -16.73 -2.87 -10.39
C PHE A 9 -18.06 -2.26 -9.93
N GLY A 10 -19.01 -2.04 -10.82
CA GLY A 10 -20.32 -1.42 -10.51
C GLY A 10 -20.22 0.11 -10.31
N ASP A 11 -21.38 0.72 -10.01
CA ASP A 11 -21.49 2.18 -9.89
C ASP A 11 -20.98 2.74 -8.54
N ASN A 12 -20.93 1.93 -7.48
CA ASN A 12 -20.49 2.32 -6.13
C ASN A 12 -19.04 1.91 -5.86
N LEU A 13 -18.12 2.49 -6.62
CA LEU A 13 -16.69 2.21 -6.45
C LEU A 13 -16.05 3.16 -5.45
N LEU A 14 -15.58 2.63 -4.32
CA LEU A 14 -14.75 3.35 -3.36
C LEU A 14 -13.27 3.02 -3.58
N ILE A 15 -12.43 4.05 -3.69
CA ILE A 15 -10.99 3.91 -3.98
C ILE A 15 -10.17 4.26 -2.75
N GLY A 16 -9.39 3.30 -2.22
CA GLY A 16 -8.33 3.57 -1.26
C GLY A 16 -7.07 4.07 -2.00
N TYR A 17 -6.65 5.31 -1.76
CA TYR A 17 -5.49 5.91 -2.39
C TYR A 17 -4.40 6.24 -1.39
N GLY A 18 -3.17 5.79 -1.65
CA GLY A 18 -2.01 6.08 -0.81
C GLY A 18 -1.66 7.58 -0.80
N ASN A 19 -1.33 8.12 0.37
CA ASN A 19 -1.04 9.56 0.54
C ASN A 19 0.40 9.94 0.17
N TRP A 20 1.24 8.97 -0.22
CA TRP A 20 2.63 9.27 -0.55
C TRP A 20 2.74 10.18 -1.78
N SER A 21 3.39 11.29 -1.61
CA SER A 21 3.78 12.18 -2.71
C SER A 21 5.25 12.54 -2.59
N ARG A 22 5.96 12.57 -3.70
CA ARG A 22 7.31 13.09 -3.75
C ARG A 22 7.24 14.58 -4.07
N ASP A 23 7.81 15.39 -3.21
CA ASP A 23 7.91 16.84 -3.44
C ASP A 23 9.11 17.18 -4.33
N THR A 24 10.08 16.28 -4.42
CA THR A 24 11.29 16.46 -5.24
C THR A 24 11.34 15.46 -6.38
N GLN A 25 11.49 15.96 -7.59
CA GLN A 25 11.72 15.16 -8.79
C GLN A 25 13.14 14.57 -8.76
N MET A 26 13.27 13.27 -9.03
CA MET A 26 14.59 12.67 -9.24
C MET A 26 15.17 13.16 -10.56
N LYS A 27 16.43 13.60 -10.54
CA LYS A 27 17.17 14.02 -11.74
C LYS A 27 17.09 12.92 -12.81
N ASN A 28 16.70 13.28 -14.02
CA ASN A 28 16.56 12.39 -15.19
C ASN A 28 15.43 11.34 -15.12
N PHE A 29 14.43 11.49 -14.24
CA PHE A 29 13.25 10.63 -14.23
C PHE A 29 11.98 11.45 -14.55
N MET A 30 11.01 10.79 -15.21
CA MET A 30 9.71 11.40 -15.44
C MET A 30 9.03 11.75 -14.11
N PRO A 31 8.32 12.90 -14.05
CA PRO A 31 7.57 13.28 -12.85
C PRO A 31 6.55 12.18 -12.49
N THR A 32 6.53 11.77 -11.23
CA THR A 32 5.50 10.85 -10.76
C THR A 32 4.16 11.58 -10.74
N MET A 33 3.15 11.03 -11.42
CA MET A 33 1.79 11.58 -11.45
C MET A 33 1.10 11.36 -10.08
N GLY A 34 1.53 12.11 -9.06
CA GLY A 34 0.97 12.01 -7.72
C GLY A 34 -0.26 12.88 -7.51
N LYS A 35 -0.04 14.18 -7.31
CA LYS A 35 -1.09 15.14 -6.92
C LYS A 35 -2.17 15.33 -8.00
N GLY A 36 -1.78 15.37 -9.29
CA GLY A 36 -2.73 15.54 -10.40
C GLY A 36 -3.66 14.33 -10.57
N LEU A 37 -3.11 13.11 -10.53
CA LEU A 37 -3.90 11.90 -10.64
C LEU A 37 -4.87 11.74 -9.46
N ARG A 38 -4.42 12.04 -8.24
CA ARG A 38 -5.28 12.05 -7.06
C ARG A 38 -6.48 12.97 -7.24
N LYS A 39 -6.28 14.23 -7.66
CA LYS A 39 -7.37 15.18 -7.93
C LYS A 39 -8.36 14.68 -8.99
N LEU A 40 -7.87 14.01 -10.04
CA LEU A 40 -8.74 13.44 -11.07
C LEU A 40 -9.57 12.26 -10.55
N ILE A 41 -8.99 11.42 -9.71
CA ILE A 41 -9.69 10.29 -9.09
C ILE A 41 -10.77 10.81 -8.14
N HIS A 42 -10.45 11.77 -7.26
CA HIS A 42 -11.42 12.39 -6.34
C HIS A 42 -12.62 13.05 -7.02
N LYS A 43 -12.44 13.59 -8.24
CA LYS A 43 -13.55 14.16 -9.00
C LYS A 43 -14.54 13.14 -9.54
N LYS A 44 -14.13 11.88 -9.65
CA LYS A 44 -14.93 10.83 -10.33
C LYS A 44 -15.42 9.72 -9.41
N TYR A 45 -14.75 9.52 -8.28
CA TYR A 45 -15.00 8.40 -7.39
C TYR A 45 -14.85 8.82 -5.93
N ASP A 46 -15.63 8.20 -5.07
CA ASP A 46 -15.42 8.29 -3.63
C ASP A 46 -14.06 7.73 -3.28
N THR A 47 -13.26 8.51 -2.54
CA THR A 47 -11.85 8.18 -2.32
C THR A 47 -11.48 8.34 -0.85
N ILE A 48 -10.85 7.32 -0.29
CA ILE A 48 -10.24 7.38 1.05
C ILE A 48 -8.72 7.50 0.88
N THR A 49 -8.15 8.54 1.48
CA THR A 49 -6.70 8.71 1.51
C THR A 49 -6.11 7.89 2.65
N VAL A 50 -5.25 6.95 2.32
CA VAL A 50 -4.63 6.03 3.28
C VAL A 50 -3.15 6.37 3.46
N ASN A 51 -2.71 6.49 4.71
CA ASN A 51 -1.28 6.62 5.01
C ASN A 51 -0.54 5.32 4.66
N GLU A 52 0.51 5.42 3.83
CA GLU A 52 1.25 4.25 3.34
C GLU A 52 2.32 3.72 4.30
N CYS A 53 2.38 4.24 5.54
CA CYS A 53 3.38 3.79 6.51
C CYS A 53 3.34 2.27 6.68
N MET A 54 4.51 1.62 6.55
CA MET A 54 4.73 0.17 6.68
C MET A 54 4.04 -0.72 5.63
N THR A 55 3.24 -0.21 4.69
CA THR A 55 2.51 -1.03 3.70
C THR A 55 3.45 -1.84 2.79
N SER A 56 4.65 -1.34 2.49
CA SER A 56 5.66 -2.06 1.71
C SER A 56 6.62 -2.90 2.56
N LYS A 57 6.48 -2.86 3.90
CA LYS A 57 7.37 -3.60 4.81
C LYS A 57 6.71 -4.79 5.48
N ASN A 58 5.39 -4.75 5.64
CA ASN A 58 4.63 -5.82 6.26
C ASN A 58 3.98 -6.70 5.20
N CYS A 59 3.95 -8.00 5.44
CA CYS A 59 3.30 -8.97 4.56
C CYS A 59 1.78 -8.75 4.55
N CYS A 60 1.17 -8.72 3.38
CA CYS A 60 -0.27 -8.55 3.25
C CYS A 60 -1.11 -9.72 3.79
N ASP A 61 -0.50 -10.90 3.97
CA ASP A 61 -1.21 -12.10 4.44
C ASP A 61 -1.03 -12.32 5.95
N CYS A 62 0.21 -12.26 6.46
CA CYS A 62 0.53 -12.61 7.85
C CYS A 62 1.07 -11.46 8.69
N LEU A 63 1.16 -10.25 8.14
CA LEU A 63 1.67 -9.04 8.79
C LEU A 63 3.14 -9.09 9.25
N SER A 64 3.82 -10.22 9.08
CA SER A 64 5.25 -10.34 9.40
C SER A 64 6.08 -9.38 8.54
N THR A 65 7.19 -8.90 9.08
CA THR A 65 8.12 -8.03 8.37
C THR A 65 8.73 -8.74 7.17
N LEU A 66 8.71 -8.09 6.01
CA LEU A 66 9.28 -8.57 4.77
C LEU A 66 10.75 -8.20 4.65
N GLU A 67 11.54 -9.11 4.10
CA GLU A 67 12.94 -8.88 3.75
C GLU A 67 13.08 -8.57 2.25
N ASN A 68 14.11 -7.78 1.88
CA ASN A 68 14.42 -7.59 0.47
C ASN A 68 15.11 -8.87 -0.06
N TYR A 69 14.66 -9.35 -1.21
CA TYR A 69 15.36 -10.41 -1.92
C TYR A 69 16.74 -9.91 -2.38
N LYS A 70 17.74 -10.77 -2.23
CA LYS A 70 19.07 -10.57 -2.77
C LYS A 70 19.33 -11.60 -3.85
N ASP A 71 19.87 -11.18 -4.98
CA ASP A 71 20.27 -12.07 -6.06
C ASP A 71 21.52 -12.90 -5.68
N ILE A 72 21.96 -13.76 -6.58
CA ILE A 72 23.14 -14.63 -6.39
C ILE A 72 24.43 -13.81 -6.12
N LYS A 73 24.47 -12.56 -6.58
CA LYS A 73 25.58 -11.62 -6.36
C LYS A 73 25.41 -10.79 -5.08
N GLY A 74 24.40 -11.05 -4.27
CA GLY A 74 24.10 -10.30 -3.05
C GLY A 74 23.45 -8.93 -3.27
N LYS A 75 23.12 -8.55 -4.52
CA LYS A 75 22.48 -7.29 -4.86
C LYS A 75 20.98 -7.33 -4.52
N LYS A 76 20.48 -6.28 -3.87
CA LYS A 76 19.05 -6.15 -3.54
C LYS A 76 18.20 -5.97 -4.80
N VAL A 77 17.19 -6.80 -4.95
CA VAL A 77 16.15 -6.64 -5.97
C VAL A 77 14.99 -5.87 -5.36
N HIS A 78 14.88 -4.58 -5.70
CA HIS A 78 13.94 -3.65 -5.06
C HIS A 78 12.47 -4.07 -5.16
N ARG A 79 12.07 -4.71 -6.25
CA ARG A 79 10.68 -5.08 -6.52
C ARG A 79 10.27 -6.41 -5.89
N LEU A 80 11.22 -7.18 -5.39
CA LEU A 80 10.98 -8.52 -4.86
C LEU A 80 11.24 -8.56 -3.35
N LEU A 81 10.25 -9.01 -2.62
CA LEU A 81 10.28 -9.17 -1.18
C LEU A 81 10.11 -10.64 -0.81
N VAL A 82 10.62 -11.01 0.36
CA VAL A 82 10.55 -12.37 0.89
C VAL A 82 9.85 -12.35 2.23
N CYS A 83 8.81 -13.16 2.36
CA CYS A 83 8.13 -13.43 3.61
C CYS A 83 8.64 -14.74 4.19
N LYS A 84 9.10 -14.70 5.45
CA LYS A 84 9.50 -15.85 6.25
C LYS A 84 8.55 -16.09 7.43
N GLY A 85 7.42 -15.38 7.45
CA GLY A 85 6.40 -15.53 8.49
C GLY A 85 5.85 -16.95 8.54
N VAL A 86 5.73 -17.49 9.75
CA VAL A 86 5.35 -18.89 9.98
C VAL A 86 4.03 -19.25 9.29
N GLU A 87 3.03 -18.36 9.33
CA GLU A 87 1.73 -18.57 8.70
C GLU A 87 1.82 -18.69 7.18
N CYS A 88 2.57 -17.76 6.53
CA CYS A 88 2.79 -17.81 5.08
C CYS A 88 3.58 -19.04 4.65
N VAL A 89 4.59 -19.41 5.43
CA VAL A 89 5.44 -20.57 5.16
C VAL A 89 4.64 -21.86 5.26
N ARG A 90 3.82 -22.02 6.31
CA ARG A 90 2.96 -23.20 6.52
C ARG A 90 1.87 -23.30 5.45
N SER A 91 1.16 -22.20 5.16
CA SER A 91 0.04 -22.22 4.20
C SER A 91 0.47 -22.61 2.80
N GLN A 92 1.72 -22.30 2.41
CA GLN A 92 2.24 -22.61 1.07
C GLN A 92 3.24 -23.79 1.06
N ASN A 93 3.47 -24.43 2.22
CA ASN A 93 4.44 -25.54 2.37
C ASN A 93 5.82 -25.20 1.74
N LYS A 94 6.33 -23.99 1.99
CA LYS A 94 7.58 -23.46 1.44
C LYS A 94 8.46 -22.91 2.54
N LYS A 95 9.79 -22.87 2.30
CA LYS A 95 10.73 -22.22 3.23
C LYS A 95 10.63 -20.69 3.24
N ALA A 96 10.13 -20.09 2.16
CA ALA A 96 9.93 -18.66 2.03
C ALA A 96 8.90 -18.37 0.92
N VAL A 97 8.16 -17.28 1.07
CA VAL A 97 7.16 -16.84 0.10
C VAL A 97 7.60 -15.54 -0.54
N PHE A 98 7.66 -15.52 -1.86
CA PHE A 98 8.03 -14.33 -2.62
C PHE A 98 6.81 -13.43 -2.86
N LYS A 99 6.99 -12.12 -2.72
CA LYS A 99 5.98 -11.10 -2.93
C LYS A 99 6.53 -9.99 -3.82
N THR A 100 5.74 -9.51 -4.76
CA THR A 100 6.07 -8.26 -5.44
C THR A 100 5.72 -7.09 -4.53
N ARG A 101 6.63 -6.12 -4.40
CA ARG A 101 6.49 -4.98 -3.49
C ARG A 101 5.21 -4.19 -3.76
N ASP A 102 4.94 -3.88 -5.03
CA ASP A 102 3.82 -3.02 -5.43
C ASP A 102 2.48 -3.70 -5.15
N LEU A 103 2.35 -5.00 -5.48
CA LEU A 103 1.14 -5.76 -5.20
C LEU A 103 0.92 -5.93 -3.69
N ASN A 104 1.98 -6.23 -2.93
CA ASN A 104 1.89 -6.32 -1.47
C ASN A 104 1.40 -5.01 -0.85
N SER A 105 1.95 -3.88 -1.30
CA SER A 105 1.53 -2.55 -0.81
C SER A 105 0.08 -2.24 -1.18
N ALA A 106 -0.34 -2.55 -2.41
CA ALA A 106 -1.70 -2.32 -2.86
C ALA A 106 -2.72 -3.13 -2.06
N ILE A 107 -2.43 -4.40 -1.76
CA ILE A 107 -3.29 -5.25 -0.92
C ILE A 107 -3.34 -4.69 0.51
N ASN A 108 -2.21 -4.25 1.08
CA ASN A 108 -2.18 -3.62 2.40
C ASN A 108 -3.00 -2.33 2.45
N ILE A 109 -2.93 -1.47 1.44
CA ILE A 109 -3.75 -0.26 1.32
C ILE A 109 -5.24 -0.65 1.26
N LEU A 110 -5.60 -1.65 0.46
CA LEU A 110 -6.98 -2.16 0.40
C LEU A 110 -7.46 -2.67 1.77
N ASN A 111 -6.64 -3.45 2.47
CA ASN A 111 -6.98 -3.99 3.79
C ASN A 111 -7.13 -2.87 4.84
N LEU A 112 -6.26 -1.86 4.79
CA LEU A 112 -6.37 -0.67 5.66
C LEU A 112 -7.64 0.12 5.36
N THR A 113 -7.98 0.32 4.07
CA THR A 113 -9.23 0.98 3.66
C THR A 113 -10.45 0.25 4.20
N LYS A 114 -10.51 -1.08 4.07
CA LYS A 114 -11.60 -1.90 4.62
C LYS A 114 -11.72 -1.78 6.13
N LYS A 115 -10.61 -1.92 6.87
CA LYS A 115 -10.59 -1.79 8.33
C LYS A 115 -11.00 -0.38 8.78
N TRP A 116 -10.61 0.64 8.05
CA TRP A 116 -11.00 2.01 8.34
C TRP A 116 -12.52 2.23 8.18
N ILE A 117 -13.12 1.65 7.13
CA ILE A 117 -14.57 1.71 6.91
C ILE A 117 -15.32 1.00 8.05
N GLU A 118 -14.84 -0.18 8.46
CA GLU A 118 -15.50 -1.01 9.47
C GLU A 118 -15.35 -0.45 10.89
N LYS A 119 -14.12 -0.10 11.28
CA LYS A 119 -13.77 0.20 12.69
C LYS A 119 -13.23 1.61 12.92
N LYS A 120 -12.92 2.39 11.85
CA LYS A 120 -12.24 3.68 11.89
C LYS A 120 -10.90 3.66 12.68
N GLU A 121 -10.28 2.51 12.77
CA GLU A 121 -9.02 2.30 13.51
C GLU A 121 -7.92 1.80 12.59
N ARG A 122 -6.70 2.26 12.86
CA ARG A 122 -5.50 1.80 12.16
C ARG A 122 -4.80 0.72 12.97
N PRO A 123 -4.51 -0.46 12.39
CA PRO A 123 -3.75 -1.51 13.08
C PRO A 123 -2.36 -1.04 13.52
N GLU A 124 -1.91 -1.51 14.68
CA GLU A 124 -0.62 -1.13 15.28
C GLU A 124 0.56 -1.44 14.37
N GLU A 125 0.51 -2.53 13.59
CA GLU A 125 1.55 -2.96 12.67
C GLU A 125 1.83 -1.94 11.56
N PHE A 126 0.88 -1.05 11.30
CA PHE A 126 1.00 0.01 10.30
C PHE A 126 1.25 1.39 10.90
N LYS A 127 1.33 1.51 12.23
CA LYS A 127 1.68 2.77 12.88
C LYS A 127 3.19 3.03 12.78
N SER A 128 3.57 4.29 12.65
CA SER A 128 4.98 4.68 12.67
C SER A 128 5.54 4.58 14.07
N LYS A 129 6.60 3.80 14.26
CA LYS A 129 7.33 3.73 15.53
C LYS A 129 8.11 5.02 15.85
N TYR A 130 8.15 5.99 14.92
CA TYR A 130 9.07 7.14 14.97
C TYR A 130 8.40 8.50 15.19
N ARG A 131 7.14 8.58 15.61
CA ARG A 131 6.52 9.89 15.90
C ARG A 131 5.86 9.94 17.26
N SER A 132 6.64 10.43 18.22
CA SER A 132 6.19 11.18 19.39
C SER A 132 6.09 12.67 19.04
N SER A 133 5.34 13.08 18.03
CA SER A 133 4.89 14.45 17.82
C SER A 133 3.45 14.40 17.36
N PRO A 134 2.54 15.12 18.03
CA PRO A 134 1.13 15.13 17.67
C PRO A 134 0.93 16.08 16.48
N SER A 135 1.14 15.59 15.26
CA SER A 135 0.70 16.27 14.06
C SER A 135 0.33 15.25 12.99
N GLU A 136 -0.95 15.03 12.88
CA GLU A 136 -1.69 14.70 11.68
C GLU A 136 -1.23 13.50 10.84
N SER A 137 -1.66 12.32 11.26
CA SER A 137 -1.80 11.18 10.33
C SER A 137 -3.16 10.50 10.53
N GLU A 138 -4.22 11.28 10.53
CA GLU A 138 -5.58 10.75 10.41
C GLU A 138 -5.84 10.49 8.93
N ASP A 139 -6.32 9.28 8.64
CA ASP A 139 -6.89 8.97 7.33
C ASP A 139 -8.06 9.94 7.13
N LYS A 140 -7.95 10.84 6.15
CA LYS A 140 -8.98 11.86 5.88
C LYS A 140 -9.93 11.32 4.83
N VAL A 141 -11.20 11.32 5.14
CA VAL A 141 -12.28 11.29 4.16
C VAL A 141 -12.47 12.74 3.72
N GLU A 142 -12.15 13.04 2.49
CA GLU A 142 -12.53 14.31 1.87
C GLU A 142 -13.85 14.06 1.12
N PRO A 143 -14.87 14.89 1.34
CA PRO A 143 -16.15 14.81 0.65
C PRO A 143 -16.05 15.06 -0.84
#